data_f2dc9b57428413e66f39c917ae1bb971
#
_entry.id   f2dc9b57428413e66f39c917ae1bb971
#
_cell.length_a   1.000
_cell.length_b   1.000
_cell.length_c   1.000
_cell.angle_alpha   90.00
_cell.angle_beta   90.00
_cell.angle_gamma   90.00
#
_symmetry.space_group_name_H-M   'P 1'
#
loop_
_entity.id
_entity.type
_entity.pdbx_description
1 polymer ?
#
loop_
_entity_poly.entity_id
_entity_poly.type
_entity_poly.pdbx_seq_one_letter_code
_entity_poly.pdbx_strand_id
1 'polypeptide(L)'
;MAHAVAAKPSYFDGDDVAKARGLHQLLGEDGTPVDEAALARFDRALARKMFEAMLRIRVTDARMTALQRQGRISFYGESMGQEAAVVGSAAATKPDDWIVPALREAGVGLYRGLTLDSYISQIFGSSTDPTKGRQMPCHPSDKEHHYVVMSSCVSTQVPHAVGIAMAMKIKGDKDRACFGYMGDGGTSEGDVHVSLNFAGVMKPPVVLICQNNQWAISTPGAVQTASETIAIKALAYGLEPLRADGNDVFAVYDAVSYAAEKARRGDGPTFIELLTYRVSAHSTSDDPTRYRDEKITEVWRHQRDPLRRAELWLTHQGWLANGEREALAEQIERDVREAIARAEAAGPPALGSMVEDVFEEPTWLLREQMAGIEAQPRAKSPHAH
;
A
#
# COMPACT_ATOMS: atom_id res chain seq x y z
N MET A 1 24.27 -19.32 -21.00
CA MET A 1 24.66 -19.79 -19.66
C MET A 1 23.36 -19.97 -18.88
N ALA A 2 23.08 -21.19 -18.42
CA ALA A 2 21.91 -21.45 -17.61
C ALA A 2 22.07 -20.68 -16.28
N HIS A 3 21.18 -19.74 -16.00
CA HIS A 3 21.09 -19.13 -14.68
C HIS A 3 20.83 -20.27 -13.69
N ALA A 4 21.76 -20.49 -12.77
CA ALA A 4 21.54 -21.38 -11.64
C ALA A 4 20.26 -20.90 -10.95
N VAL A 5 19.29 -21.79 -10.81
CA VAL A 5 18.09 -21.53 -10.01
C VAL A 5 18.61 -21.31 -8.59
N ALA A 6 18.61 -20.07 -8.14
CA ALA A 6 19.06 -19.72 -6.80
C ALA A 6 18.22 -20.49 -5.78
N ALA A 7 18.87 -21.06 -4.77
CA ALA A 7 18.20 -21.86 -3.75
C ALA A 7 17.11 -21.03 -3.07
N LYS A 8 15.92 -21.61 -2.92
CA LYS A 8 14.80 -21.02 -2.16
C LYS A 8 15.27 -20.81 -0.72
N PRO A 9 15.01 -19.63 -0.10
CA PRO A 9 15.34 -19.41 1.31
C PRO A 9 14.73 -20.49 2.23
N SER A 10 15.50 -20.99 3.18
CA SER A 10 15.09 -22.06 4.10
C SER A 10 13.84 -21.74 4.93
N TYR A 11 13.52 -20.46 5.11
CA TYR A 11 12.30 -20.00 5.76
C TYR A 11 11.04 -20.63 5.17
N PHE A 12 10.94 -20.74 3.84
CA PHE A 12 9.76 -21.29 3.16
C PHE A 12 9.63 -22.81 3.27
N ASP A 13 10.66 -23.51 3.72
CA ASP A 13 10.65 -24.96 3.93
C ASP A 13 10.16 -25.34 5.34
N GLY A 14 9.99 -24.36 6.24
CA GLY A 14 9.42 -24.54 7.56
C GLY A 14 7.95 -24.95 7.53
N ASP A 15 7.49 -25.59 8.63
CA ASP A 15 6.06 -25.79 8.81
C ASP A 15 5.34 -24.45 9.05
N ASP A 16 4.01 -24.47 8.98
CA ASP A 16 3.21 -23.25 9.07
C ASP A 16 3.33 -22.53 10.43
N VAL A 17 3.57 -23.25 11.52
CA VAL A 17 3.79 -22.64 12.84
C VAL A 17 5.15 -21.95 12.87
N ALA A 18 6.19 -22.59 12.31
CA ALA A 18 7.52 -21.99 12.20
C ALA A 18 7.51 -20.73 11.32
N LYS A 19 6.78 -20.76 10.20
CA LYS A 19 6.62 -19.60 9.32
C LYS A 19 5.85 -18.45 10.01
N ALA A 20 4.80 -18.76 10.77
CA ALA A 20 4.01 -17.77 11.49
C ALA A 20 4.77 -17.10 12.64
N ARG A 21 5.70 -17.79 13.28
CA ARG A 21 6.52 -17.29 14.40
C ARG A 21 7.83 -16.68 13.94
N GLY A 22 8.43 -17.25 12.92
CA GLY A 22 9.69 -16.76 12.32
C GLY A 22 9.52 -15.39 11.69
N LEU A 23 10.65 -14.76 11.35
CA LEU A 23 10.68 -13.51 10.60
C LEU A 23 11.58 -13.71 9.39
N HIS A 24 11.00 -13.69 8.19
CA HIS A 24 11.77 -13.71 6.96
C HIS A 24 12.47 -12.39 6.76
N GLN A 25 13.79 -12.43 6.63
CA GLN A 25 14.65 -11.27 6.50
C GLN A 25 15.83 -11.60 5.59
N LEU A 26 16.19 -10.71 4.67
CA LEU A 26 17.32 -10.84 3.75
C LEU A 26 18.42 -9.83 4.03
N LEU A 27 18.05 -8.63 4.52
CA LEU A 27 18.98 -7.59 4.96
C LEU A 27 18.87 -7.31 6.46
N GLY A 28 19.99 -7.07 7.11
CA GLY A 28 20.05 -6.48 8.45
C GLY A 28 19.69 -4.99 8.46
N GLU A 29 19.43 -4.43 9.64
CA GLU A 29 19.08 -3.00 9.80
C GLU A 29 20.21 -2.06 9.32
N ASP A 30 21.44 -2.54 9.31
CA ASP A 30 22.64 -1.86 8.84
C ASP A 30 22.94 -2.07 7.34
N GLY A 31 22.05 -2.74 6.61
CA GLY A 31 22.21 -3.05 5.20
C GLY A 31 23.13 -4.23 4.91
N THR A 32 23.58 -4.97 5.94
CA THR A 32 24.37 -6.19 5.73
C THR A 32 23.49 -7.36 5.30
N PRO A 33 23.97 -8.24 4.41
CA PRO A 33 23.23 -9.45 4.04
C PRO A 33 23.01 -10.39 5.24
N VAL A 34 21.77 -10.83 5.41
CA VAL A 34 21.39 -11.95 6.29
C VAL A 34 21.40 -13.25 5.50
N ASP A 35 20.98 -13.19 4.23
CA ASP A 35 21.00 -14.31 3.27
C ASP A 35 21.56 -13.82 1.93
N GLU A 36 22.89 -13.96 1.74
CA GLU A 36 23.58 -13.56 0.52
C GLU A 36 23.07 -14.32 -0.71
N ALA A 37 22.76 -15.61 -0.56
CA ALA A 37 22.32 -16.44 -1.68
C ALA A 37 20.94 -16.00 -2.18
N ALA A 38 20.06 -15.63 -1.27
CA ALA A 38 18.75 -15.08 -1.60
C ALA A 38 18.87 -13.68 -2.24
N LEU A 39 19.75 -12.82 -1.73
CA LEU A 39 19.99 -11.48 -2.29
C LEU A 39 20.64 -11.52 -3.67
N ALA A 40 21.45 -12.53 -3.98
CA ALA A 40 22.06 -12.68 -5.30
C ALA A 40 21.05 -12.88 -6.45
N ARG A 41 19.77 -13.13 -6.15
CA ARG A 41 18.68 -13.22 -7.13
C ARG A 41 18.21 -11.85 -7.64
N PHE A 42 18.50 -10.78 -6.91
CA PHE A 42 18.11 -9.44 -7.30
C PHE A 42 19.14 -8.82 -8.23
N ASP A 43 18.70 -8.39 -9.39
CA ASP A 43 19.53 -7.60 -10.28
C ASP A 43 19.53 -6.11 -9.91
N ARG A 44 20.50 -5.38 -10.46
CA ARG A 44 20.64 -3.95 -10.24
C ARG A 44 19.39 -3.16 -10.66
N ALA A 45 18.74 -3.54 -11.75
CA ALA A 45 17.61 -2.79 -12.31
C ALA A 45 16.39 -2.85 -11.38
N LEU A 46 16.03 -4.06 -10.90
CA LEU A 46 14.93 -4.26 -9.97
C LEU A 46 15.21 -3.59 -8.62
N ALA A 47 16.41 -3.78 -8.07
CA ALA A 47 16.78 -3.23 -6.78
C ALA A 47 16.75 -1.69 -6.79
N ARG A 48 17.29 -1.06 -7.82
CA ARG A 48 17.21 0.40 -8.00
C ARG A 48 15.79 0.89 -8.19
N LYS A 49 15.00 0.22 -9.03
CA LYS A 49 13.59 0.58 -9.24
C LYS A 49 12.79 0.57 -7.94
N MET A 50 13.01 -0.43 -7.07
CA MET A 50 12.38 -0.47 -5.76
C MET A 50 12.84 0.67 -4.86
N PHE A 51 14.13 0.97 -4.81
CA PHE A 51 14.68 2.08 -4.03
C PHE A 51 14.11 3.43 -4.50
N GLU A 52 14.12 3.70 -5.80
CA GLU A 52 13.59 4.93 -6.39
C GLU A 52 12.08 5.09 -6.12
N ALA A 53 11.33 3.99 -6.15
CA ALA A 53 9.90 4.01 -5.81
C ALA A 53 9.65 4.32 -4.33
N MET A 54 10.43 3.74 -3.41
CA MET A 54 10.35 4.09 -1.98
C MET A 54 10.68 5.57 -1.74
N LEU A 55 11.72 6.08 -2.41
CA LEU A 55 12.10 7.48 -2.31
C LEU A 55 11.00 8.40 -2.87
N ARG A 56 10.36 8.02 -3.99
CA ARG A 56 9.24 8.75 -4.57
C ARG A 56 8.06 8.85 -3.60
N ILE A 57 7.70 7.78 -2.92
CA ILE A 57 6.66 7.79 -1.90
C ILE A 57 7.03 8.77 -0.78
N ARG A 58 8.24 8.66 -0.22
CA ARG A 58 8.72 9.51 0.88
C ARG A 58 8.66 11.00 0.53
N VAL A 59 9.16 11.37 -0.65
CA VAL A 59 9.17 12.77 -1.12
C VAL A 59 7.75 13.28 -1.37
N THR A 60 6.90 12.46 -2.01
CA THR A 60 5.49 12.80 -2.26
C THR A 60 4.73 13.01 -0.95
N ASP A 61 4.85 12.08 0.00
CA ASP A 61 4.20 12.15 1.31
C ASP A 61 4.58 13.43 2.07
N ALA A 62 5.86 13.74 2.14
CA ALA A 62 6.34 14.95 2.80
C ALA A 62 5.74 16.21 2.16
N ARG A 63 5.64 16.25 0.83
CA ARG A 63 5.07 17.38 0.11
C ARG A 63 3.56 17.51 0.33
N MET A 64 2.82 16.40 0.28
CA MET A 64 1.37 16.40 0.53
C MET A 64 1.04 16.82 1.96
N THR A 65 1.79 16.35 2.94
CA THR A 65 1.65 16.79 4.34
C THR A 65 1.88 18.29 4.51
N ALA A 66 2.89 18.86 3.82
CA ALA A 66 3.11 20.29 3.83
C ALA A 66 1.94 21.07 3.19
N LEU A 67 1.34 20.57 2.11
CA LEU A 67 0.17 21.17 1.48
C LEU A 67 -1.06 21.13 2.39
N GLN A 68 -1.26 20.04 3.11
CA GLN A 68 -2.36 19.95 4.07
C GLN A 68 -2.20 20.98 5.18
N ARG A 69 -1.00 21.13 5.74
CA ARG A 69 -0.72 22.16 6.76
C ARG A 69 -0.92 23.60 6.25
N GLN A 70 -0.80 23.82 4.94
CA GLN A 70 -1.12 25.07 4.27
C GLN A 70 -2.61 25.23 3.94
N GLY A 71 -3.45 24.24 4.25
CA GLY A 71 -4.87 24.27 3.92
C GLY A 71 -5.19 24.06 2.44
N ARG A 72 -4.21 23.67 1.60
CA ARG A 72 -4.40 23.47 0.15
C ARG A 72 -5.04 22.13 -0.20
N ILE A 73 -4.92 21.14 0.68
CA ILE A 73 -5.65 19.88 0.63
C ILE A 73 -6.25 19.60 2.02
N SER A 74 -7.35 18.85 2.07
CA SER A 74 -8.12 18.68 3.31
C SER A 74 -7.57 17.59 4.25
N PHE A 75 -7.00 16.52 3.69
CA PHE A 75 -6.58 15.33 4.43
C PHE A 75 -5.40 14.67 3.75
N TYR A 76 -4.48 14.10 4.54
CA TYR A 76 -3.44 13.22 4.04
C TYR A 76 -3.01 12.19 5.08
N GLY A 77 -2.63 10.99 4.63
CA GLY A 77 -2.08 9.92 5.45
C GLY A 77 -0.78 9.40 4.85
N GLU A 78 0.34 9.69 5.49
CA GLU A 78 1.67 9.29 5.05
C GLU A 78 1.92 7.78 5.22
N SER A 79 2.76 7.23 4.34
CA SER A 79 3.25 5.85 4.41
C SER A 79 4.62 5.74 5.08
N MET A 80 5.14 6.84 5.65
CA MET A 80 6.48 6.91 6.22
C MET A 80 6.76 5.79 7.23
N GLY A 81 7.84 5.05 6.98
CA GLY A 81 8.27 3.86 7.73
C GLY A 81 7.78 2.55 7.13
N GLN A 82 6.85 2.58 6.17
CA GLN A 82 6.22 1.41 5.55
C GLN A 82 6.52 1.27 4.05
N GLU A 83 7.41 2.10 3.51
CA GLU A 83 7.68 2.17 2.07
C GLU A 83 8.17 0.83 1.51
N ALA A 84 8.97 0.07 2.28
CA ALA A 84 9.45 -1.24 1.86
C ALA A 84 8.32 -2.28 1.77
N ALA A 85 7.38 -2.27 2.72
CA ALA A 85 6.19 -3.12 2.69
C ALA A 85 5.34 -2.83 1.45
N VAL A 86 5.14 -1.54 1.13
CA VAL A 86 4.38 -1.07 -0.02
C VAL A 86 5.07 -1.44 -1.34
N VAL A 87 6.34 -1.08 -1.50
CA VAL A 87 7.06 -1.23 -2.77
C VAL A 87 7.45 -2.68 -3.03
N GLY A 88 7.93 -3.40 -2.00
CA GLY A 88 8.30 -4.81 -2.14
C GLY A 88 7.10 -5.67 -2.56
N SER A 89 5.93 -5.42 -1.95
CA SER A 89 4.71 -6.13 -2.34
C SER A 89 4.24 -5.75 -3.75
N ALA A 90 4.31 -4.47 -4.13
CA ALA A 90 3.97 -4.00 -5.47
C ALA A 90 4.86 -4.62 -6.55
N ALA A 91 6.18 -4.69 -6.30
CA ALA A 91 7.17 -5.23 -7.23
C ALA A 91 6.96 -6.72 -7.53
N ALA A 92 6.32 -7.48 -6.62
CA ALA A 92 5.98 -8.88 -6.79
C ALA A 92 4.70 -9.13 -7.61
N THR A 93 3.95 -8.06 -7.97
CA THR A 93 2.71 -8.19 -8.74
C THR A 93 2.97 -8.15 -10.25
N LYS A 94 2.05 -8.76 -11.00
CA LYS A 94 1.98 -8.63 -12.47
C LYS A 94 1.02 -7.47 -12.86
N PRO A 95 1.16 -6.90 -14.06
CA PRO A 95 0.28 -5.82 -14.53
C PRO A 95 -1.23 -6.15 -14.44
N ASP A 96 -1.60 -7.39 -14.72
CA ASP A 96 -3.02 -7.83 -14.74
C ASP A 96 -3.55 -8.30 -13.38
N ASP A 97 -2.75 -8.30 -12.33
CA ASP A 97 -3.20 -8.64 -10.99
C ASP A 97 -4.11 -7.54 -10.41
N TRP A 98 -5.06 -7.94 -9.58
CA TRP A 98 -5.94 -7.03 -8.87
C TRP A 98 -5.34 -6.58 -7.54
N ILE A 99 -5.41 -5.27 -7.28
CA ILE A 99 -4.97 -4.66 -6.03
C ILE A 99 -6.19 -4.09 -5.30
N VAL A 100 -6.38 -4.52 -4.07
CA VAL A 100 -7.46 -4.03 -3.19
C VAL A 100 -6.79 -3.42 -1.95
N PRO A 101 -6.52 -2.11 -1.97
CA PRO A 101 -5.67 -1.44 -0.98
C PRO A 101 -6.42 -1.16 0.32
N ALA A 102 -5.67 -0.99 1.40
CA ALA A 102 -6.08 -0.29 2.61
C ALA A 102 -5.73 1.22 2.51
N LEU A 103 -5.28 1.85 3.60
CA LEU A 103 -5.07 3.31 3.62
C LEU A 103 -3.73 3.76 3.03
N ARG A 104 -2.68 2.91 3.09
CA ARG A 104 -1.30 3.38 2.87
C ARG A 104 -0.64 2.81 1.61
N GLU A 105 -1.40 2.16 0.78
CA GLU A 105 -0.92 1.45 -0.39
C GLU A 105 -1.02 2.27 -1.69
N ALA A 106 -1.16 3.60 -1.61
CA ALA A 106 -1.11 4.47 -2.79
C ALA A 106 0.19 4.26 -3.59
N GLY A 107 1.30 3.99 -2.89
CA GLY A 107 2.57 3.65 -3.51
C GLY A 107 2.55 2.37 -4.33
N VAL A 108 1.65 1.40 -4.04
CA VAL A 108 1.43 0.22 -4.89
C VAL A 108 0.87 0.65 -6.25
N GLY A 109 -0.12 1.55 -6.26
CA GLY A 109 -0.66 2.12 -7.49
C GLY A 109 0.42 2.85 -8.29
N LEU A 110 1.18 3.74 -7.63
CA LEU A 110 2.27 4.50 -8.27
C LEU A 110 3.36 3.58 -8.86
N TYR A 111 3.74 2.52 -8.17
CA TYR A 111 4.72 1.56 -8.70
C TYR A 111 4.21 0.83 -9.94
N ARG A 112 2.90 0.58 -10.02
CA ARG A 112 2.24 -0.18 -11.08
C ARG A 112 1.85 0.67 -12.29
N GLY A 113 1.93 2.00 -12.23
CA GLY A 113 1.65 2.87 -13.36
C GLY A 113 0.63 3.97 -13.11
N LEU A 114 -0.04 4.01 -11.95
CA LEU A 114 -0.81 5.20 -11.56
C LEU A 114 0.10 6.43 -11.63
N THR A 115 -0.24 7.39 -12.47
CA THR A 115 0.60 8.57 -12.66
C THR A 115 0.52 9.53 -11.49
N LEU A 116 1.58 10.32 -11.27
CA LEU A 116 1.55 11.39 -10.26
C LEU A 116 0.42 12.38 -10.52
N ASP A 117 0.16 12.71 -11.80
CA ASP A 117 -0.93 13.62 -12.17
C ASP A 117 -2.29 13.07 -11.75
N SER A 118 -2.59 11.81 -12.04
CA SER A 118 -3.84 11.17 -11.62
C SER A 118 -3.96 11.09 -10.10
N TYR A 119 -2.89 10.66 -9.41
CA TYR A 119 -2.88 10.56 -7.95
C TYR A 119 -3.11 11.91 -7.27
N ILE A 120 -2.37 12.94 -7.70
CA ILE A 120 -2.47 14.29 -7.12
C ILE A 120 -3.81 14.93 -7.47
N SER A 121 -4.31 14.75 -8.70
CA SER A 121 -5.65 15.21 -9.08
C SER A 121 -6.75 14.62 -8.19
N GLN A 122 -6.65 13.34 -7.82
CA GLN A 122 -7.57 12.69 -6.89
C GLN A 122 -7.46 13.27 -5.45
N ILE A 123 -6.24 13.63 -5.01
CA ILE A 123 -6.04 14.29 -3.69
C ILE A 123 -6.67 15.68 -3.66
N PHE A 124 -6.55 16.45 -4.74
CA PHE A 124 -7.15 17.77 -4.87
C PHE A 124 -8.65 17.73 -5.18
N GLY A 125 -9.17 16.61 -5.68
CA GLY A 125 -10.52 16.53 -6.24
C GLY A 125 -10.71 17.50 -7.40
N SER A 126 -9.68 17.64 -8.26
CA SER A 126 -9.70 18.58 -9.38
C SER A 126 -10.53 18.08 -10.56
N SER A 127 -10.78 18.92 -11.57
CA SER A 127 -11.54 18.53 -12.77
C SER A 127 -10.86 17.43 -13.59
N THR A 128 -9.56 17.21 -13.38
CA THR A 128 -8.77 16.13 -14.00
C THR A 128 -8.75 14.85 -13.17
N ASP A 129 -9.40 14.84 -12.01
CA ASP A 129 -9.61 13.63 -11.21
C ASP A 129 -10.53 12.64 -11.94
N PRO A 130 -10.08 11.40 -12.24
CA PRO A 130 -10.89 10.40 -12.90
C PRO A 130 -12.12 10.00 -12.07
N THR A 131 -12.11 10.24 -10.75
CA THR A 131 -13.25 10.02 -9.85
C THR A 131 -14.17 11.24 -9.71
N LYS A 132 -13.89 12.32 -10.45
CA LYS A 132 -14.68 13.57 -10.46
C LYS A 132 -14.85 14.22 -9.08
N GLY A 133 -13.84 14.14 -8.23
CA GLY A 133 -13.88 14.69 -6.87
C GLY A 133 -14.80 13.93 -5.89
N ARG A 134 -15.25 12.72 -6.24
CA ARG A 134 -16.20 11.95 -5.41
C ARG A 134 -15.55 11.15 -4.30
N GLN A 135 -14.21 11.02 -4.34
CA GLN A 135 -13.46 10.32 -3.32
C GLN A 135 -12.81 11.31 -2.35
N MET A 136 -12.62 10.87 -1.11
CA MET A 136 -11.80 11.61 -0.16
C MET A 136 -10.33 11.60 -0.62
N PRO A 137 -9.52 12.60 -0.28
CA PRO A 137 -8.07 12.52 -0.46
C PRO A 137 -7.51 11.22 0.13
N CYS A 138 -6.46 10.67 -0.46
CA CYS A 138 -5.87 9.37 -0.11
C CYS A 138 -6.78 8.15 -0.30
N HIS A 139 -7.87 8.28 -1.07
CA HIS A 139 -8.74 7.17 -1.49
C HIS A 139 -8.64 6.95 -3.00
N PRO A 140 -7.42 6.75 -3.56
CA PRO A 140 -7.25 6.64 -4.99
C PRO A 140 -7.88 5.37 -5.55
N SER A 141 -8.22 5.42 -6.84
CA SER A 141 -8.56 4.26 -7.65
C SER A 141 -7.97 4.41 -9.05
N ASP A 142 -7.66 3.29 -9.67
CA ASP A 142 -7.14 3.26 -11.03
C ASP A 142 -7.63 1.99 -11.75
N LYS A 143 -8.60 2.19 -12.63
CA LYS A 143 -9.21 1.09 -13.38
C LYS A 143 -8.23 0.46 -14.37
N GLU A 144 -7.35 1.24 -14.98
CA GLU A 144 -6.40 0.77 -15.99
C GLU A 144 -5.39 -0.21 -15.39
N HIS A 145 -5.00 0.01 -14.14
CA HIS A 145 -4.03 -0.85 -13.43
C HIS A 145 -4.68 -1.78 -12.41
N HIS A 146 -5.99 -2.04 -12.54
CA HIS A 146 -6.74 -2.93 -11.63
C HIS A 146 -6.58 -2.59 -10.15
N TYR A 147 -6.47 -1.29 -9.85
CA TYR A 147 -6.34 -0.78 -8.50
C TYR A 147 -7.72 -0.32 -8.01
N VAL A 148 -8.32 -1.11 -7.12
CA VAL A 148 -9.67 -0.88 -6.58
C VAL A 148 -9.66 0.35 -5.67
N VAL A 149 -10.77 1.07 -5.63
CA VAL A 149 -10.91 2.22 -4.74
C VAL A 149 -10.69 1.82 -3.28
N MET A 150 -9.91 2.62 -2.56
CA MET A 150 -9.73 2.47 -1.14
C MET A 150 -11.03 2.78 -0.38
N SER A 151 -11.33 2.04 0.67
CA SER A 151 -12.46 2.27 1.56
C SER A 151 -12.00 2.72 2.93
N SER A 152 -12.63 3.79 3.46
CA SER A 152 -12.41 4.23 4.85
C SER A 152 -13.03 3.29 5.89
N CYS A 153 -14.01 2.46 5.51
CA CYS A 153 -14.53 1.43 6.40
C CYS A 153 -13.47 0.35 6.56
N VAL A 154 -12.92 0.25 7.75
CA VAL A 154 -11.78 -0.62 8.06
C VAL A 154 -12.10 -2.06 7.66
N SER A 155 -11.21 -2.67 6.90
CA SER A 155 -11.23 -4.07 6.46
C SER A 155 -12.28 -4.49 5.41
N THR A 156 -13.17 -3.60 4.94
CA THR A 156 -14.11 -3.97 3.86
C THR A 156 -13.41 -4.37 2.55
N GLN A 157 -12.19 -3.94 2.33
CA GLN A 157 -11.36 -4.36 1.19
C GLN A 157 -11.00 -5.85 1.22
N VAL A 158 -10.98 -6.49 2.39
CA VAL A 158 -10.58 -7.91 2.51
C VAL A 158 -11.63 -8.86 1.90
N PRO A 159 -12.93 -8.75 2.24
CA PRO A 159 -13.96 -9.52 1.53
C PRO A 159 -14.04 -9.17 0.04
N HIS A 160 -13.77 -7.92 -0.37
CA HIS A 160 -13.70 -7.56 -1.79
C HIS A 160 -12.55 -8.32 -2.49
N ALA A 161 -11.36 -8.37 -1.89
CA ALA A 161 -10.23 -9.10 -2.46
C ALA A 161 -10.53 -10.60 -2.62
N VAL A 162 -11.09 -11.21 -1.59
CA VAL A 162 -11.49 -12.63 -1.63
C VAL A 162 -12.59 -12.85 -2.69
N GLY A 163 -13.59 -11.96 -2.77
CA GLY A 163 -14.67 -12.02 -3.76
C GLY A 163 -14.17 -11.89 -5.20
N ILE A 164 -13.26 -10.95 -5.48
CA ILE A 164 -12.61 -10.79 -6.78
C ILE A 164 -11.86 -12.08 -7.15
N ALA A 165 -11.05 -12.60 -6.25
CA ALA A 165 -10.30 -13.84 -6.47
C ALA A 165 -11.22 -15.05 -6.67
N MET A 166 -12.34 -15.14 -5.96
CA MET A 166 -13.37 -16.17 -6.19
C MET A 166 -13.97 -16.05 -7.59
N ALA A 167 -14.30 -14.82 -8.03
CA ALA A 167 -14.80 -14.58 -9.39
C ALA A 167 -13.78 -14.98 -10.46
N MET A 168 -12.49 -14.67 -10.26
CA MET A 168 -11.41 -15.12 -11.13
C MET A 168 -11.35 -16.64 -11.22
N LYS A 169 -11.41 -17.35 -10.09
CA LYS A 169 -11.43 -18.80 -10.05
C LYS A 169 -12.64 -19.39 -10.79
N ILE A 170 -13.85 -18.85 -10.59
CA ILE A 170 -15.09 -19.29 -11.24
C ILE A 170 -15.01 -19.09 -12.76
N LYS A 171 -14.43 -17.97 -13.20
CA LYS A 171 -14.23 -17.67 -14.63
C LYS A 171 -13.09 -18.46 -15.27
N GLY A 172 -12.30 -19.18 -14.48
CA GLY A 172 -11.16 -19.92 -14.98
C GLY A 172 -9.96 -19.03 -15.38
N ASP A 173 -9.90 -17.81 -14.83
CA ASP A 173 -8.72 -16.93 -15.01
C ASP A 173 -7.48 -17.62 -14.44
N LYS A 174 -6.46 -17.76 -15.27
CA LYS A 174 -5.16 -18.33 -14.89
C LYS A 174 -4.10 -17.24 -14.92
N ASP A 175 -2.99 -17.51 -14.24
CA ASP A 175 -1.82 -16.62 -14.19
C ASP A 175 -2.04 -15.24 -13.53
N ARG A 176 -3.19 -15.02 -12.90
CA ARG A 176 -3.53 -13.79 -12.19
C ARG A 176 -3.77 -14.08 -10.70
N ALA A 177 -3.51 -13.10 -9.86
CA ALA A 177 -3.81 -13.12 -8.44
C ALA A 177 -4.48 -11.82 -7.99
N CYS A 178 -5.15 -11.88 -6.85
CA CYS A 178 -5.70 -10.70 -6.19
C CYS A 178 -4.94 -10.43 -4.89
N PHE A 179 -4.52 -9.21 -4.66
CA PHE A 179 -3.78 -8.78 -3.47
C PHE A 179 -4.67 -7.89 -2.63
N GLY A 180 -5.05 -8.37 -1.45
CA GLY A 180 -5.86 -7.62 -0.48
C GLY A 180 -5.00 -7.14 0.68
N TYR A 181 -5.04 -5.84 0.96
CA TYR A 181 -4.23 -5.23 2.02
C TYR A 181 -5.08 -4.88 3.24
N MET A 182 -4.46 -4.91 4.41
CA MET A 182 -5.04 -4.47 5.67
C MET A 182 -3.95 -3.99 6.63
N GLY A 183 -4.31 -3.18 7.62
CA GLY A 183 -3.46 -2.89 8.77
C GLY A 183 -3.69 -3.90 9.90
N ASP A 184 -2.81 -3.89 10.91
CA ASP A 184 -2.94 -4.70 12.12
C ASP A 184 -4.29 -4.48 12.82
N GLY A 185 -4.76 -3.23 12.91
CA GLY A 185 -6.09 -2.89 13.44
C GLY A 185 -7.23 -3.60 12.71
N GLY A 186 -7.12 -3.72 11.41
CA GLY A 186 -8.10 -4.41 10.59
C GLY A 186 -8.29 -5.88 10.96
N THR A 187 -7.26 -6.54 11.49
CA THR A 187 -7.35 -7.95 11.86
C THR A 187 -8.24 -8.24 13.07
N SER A 188 -8.80 -7.22 13.69
CA SER A 188 -9.81 -7.32 14.76
C SER A 188 -11.24 -7.19 14.24
N GLU A 189 -11.42 -6.80 12.97
CA GLU A 189 -12.74 -6.65 12.36
C GLU A 189 -13.33 -7.99 11.91
N GLY A 190 -14.63 -8.14 12.05
CA GLY A 190 -15.36 -9.36 11.66
C GLY A 190 -15.18 -9.71 10.18
N ASP A 191 -15.08 -8.72 9.31
CA ASP A 191 -14.90 -8.87 7.86
C ASP A 191 -13.61 -9.62 7.52
N VAL A 192 -12.53 -9.43 8.28
CA VAL A 192 -11.30 -10.20 8.09
C VAL A 192 -11.49 -11.66 8.43
N HIS A 193 -12.11 -11.96 9.57
CA HIS A 193 -12.35 -13.34 10.02
C HIS A 193 -13.23 -14.11 9.03
N VAL A 194 -14.30 -13.50 8.56
CA VAL A 194 -15.18 -14.08 7.54
C VAL A 194 -14.42 -14.31 6.24
N SER A 195 -13.63 -13.32 5.80
CA SER A 195 -12.86 -13.40 4.57
C SER A 195 -11.79 -14.49 4.61
N LEU A 196 -11.06 -14.61 5.72
CA LEU A 196 -10.08 -15.69 5.91
C LEU A 196 -10.75 -17.07 5.84
N ASN A 197 -11.93 -17.23 6.46
CA ASN A 197 -12.69 -18.48 6.39
C ASN A 197 -13.11 -18.79 4.94
N PHE A 198 -13.66 -17.83 4.19
CA PHE A 198 -14.00 -18.05 2.77
C PHE A 198 -12.76 -18.37 1.93
N ALA A 199 -11.65 -17.66 2.17
CA ALA A 199 -10.40 -17.92 1.46
C ALA A 199 -9.89 -19.35 1.72
N GLY A 200 -9.92 -19.83 2.97
CA GLY A 200 -9.51 -21.17 3.34
C GLY A 200 -10.38 -22.27 2.71
N VAL A 201 -11.70 -22.07 2.70
CA VAL A 201 -12.66 -23.04 2.14
C VAL A 201 -12.63 -23.05 0.62
N MET A 202 -12.70 -21.86 0.00
CA MET A 202 -12.83 -21.72 -1.46
C MET A 202 -11.49 -21.78 -2.21
N LYS A 203 -10.39 -21.55 -1.53
CA LYS A 203 -9.02 -21.55 -2.07
C LYS A 203 -8.89 -20.75 -3.36
N PRO A 204 -9.33 -19.46 -3.37
CA PRO A 204 -9.18 -18.60 -4.53
C PRO A 204 -7.73 -18.10 -4.66
N PRO A 205 -7.30 -17.59 -5.83
CA PRO A 205 -5.97 -17.05 -6.04
C PRO A 205 -5.80 -15.68 -5.37
N VAL A 206 -5.79 -15.64 -4.03
CA VAL A 206 -5.66 -14.40 -3.23
C VAL A 206 -4.43 -14.45 -2.34
N VAL A 207 -3.76 -13.31 -2.24
CA VAL A 207 -2.70 -13.02 -1.27
C VAL A 207 -3.22 -11.93 -0.35
N LEU A 208 -3.33 -12.22 0.94
CA LEU A 208 -3.79 -11.26 1.96
C LEU A 208 -2.59 -10.74 2.74
N ILE A 209 -2.39 -9.43 2.71
CA ILE A 209 -1.21 -8.76 3.25
C ILE A 209 -1.62 -7.85 4.40
N CYS A 210 -1.13 -8.16 5.59
CA CYS A 210 -1.27 -7.31 6.78
C CYS A 210 0.00 -6.49 6.98
N GLN A 211 -0.07 -5.17 6.77
CA GLN A 211 0.98 -4.25 7.20
C GLN A 211 0.84 -4.01 8.71
N ASN A 212 1.54 -4.83 9.50
CA ASN A 212 1.57 -4.68 10.96
C ASN A 212 2.50 -3.51 11.32
N ASN A 213 1.96 -2.31 11.28
CA ASN A 213 2.66 -1.09 11.66
C ASN A 213 2.55 -0.77 13.16
N GLN A 214 2.02 -1.71 13.94
CA GLN A 214 1.91 -1.75 15.40
C GLN A 214 0.93 -0.72 16.01
N TRP A 215 0.16 -0.02 15.18
CA TRP A 215 -0.75 1.04 15.63
C TRP A 215 -2.07 1.07 14.86
N ALA A 216 -3.16 0.76 15.52
CA ALA A 216 -4.52 1.02 15.05
C ALA A 216 -4.96 2.42 15.52
N ILE A 217 -4.67 3.44 14.74
CA ILE A 217 -4.77 4.86 15.13
C ILE A 217 -3.96 5.11 16.40
N SER A 218 -4.59 5.13 17.57
CA SER A 218 -4.01 5.34 18.90
C SER A 218 -3.87 4.06 19.73
N THR A 219 -4.37 2.93 19.24
CA THR A 219 -4.33 1.64 19.95
C THR A 219 -3.09 0.85 19.56
N PRO A 220 -2.18 0.55 20.50
CA PRO A 220 -1.00 -0.28 20.21
C PRO A 220 -1.38 -1.75 20.03
N GLY A 221 -0.63 -2.47 19.17
CA GLY A 221 -0.88 -3.86 18.85
C GLY A 221 -0.99 -4.78 20.08
N ALA A 222 -0.19 -4.52 21.12
CA ALA A 222 -0.20 -5.31 22.36
C ALA A 222 -1.53 -5.23 23.16
N VAL A 223 -2.32 -4.16 22.95
CA VAL A 223 -3.65 -4.01 23.56
C VAL A 223 -4.75 -4.51 22.64
N GLN A 224 -4.49 -4.53 21.33
CA GLN A 224 -5.45 -4.90 20.30
C GLN A 224 -5.64 -6.41 20.17
N THR A 225 -4.57 -7.21 20.31
CA THR A 225 -4.63 -8.66 20.12
C THR A 225 -3.74 -9.40 21.10
N ALA A 226 -4.24 -10.54 21.60
CA ALA A 226 -3.47 -11.49 22.41
C ALA A 226 -2.73 -12.53 21.56
N SER A 227 -2.86 -12.50 20.24
CA SER A 227 -2.14 -13.42 19.36
C SER A 227 -0.63 -13.16 19.43
N GLU A 228 0.17 -14.21 19.49
CA GLU A 228 1.64 -14.14 19.53
C GLU A 228 2.20 -13.34 18.35
N THR A 229 1.66 -13.58 17.14
CA THR A 229 1.89 -12.80 15.91
C THR A 229 0.56 -12.59 15.20
N ILE A 230 0.49 -11.66 14.27
CA ILE A 230 -0.69 -11.51 13.42
C ILE A 230 -0.80 -12.70 12.45
N ALA A 231 0.33 -13.16 11.91
CA ALA A 231 0.39 -14.27 10.96
C ALA A 231 -0.22 -15.56 11.52
N ILE A 232 -0.08 -15.84 12.82
CA ILE A 232 -0.58 -17.06 13.43
C ILE A 232 -2.12 -17.20 13.33
N LYS A 233 -2.84 -16.10 13.16
CA LYS A 233 -4.30 -16.11 12.97
C LYS A 233 -4.73 -16.89 11.74
N ALA A 234 -3.89 -16.92 10.70
CA ALA A 234 -4.17 -17.63 9.45
C ALA A 234 -4.36 -19.13 9.64
N LEU A 235 -3.68 -19.73 10.62
CA LEU A 235 -3.74 -21.16 10.92
C LEU A 235 -5.18 -21.60 11.29
N ALA A 236 -5.93 -20.74 11.98
CA ALA A 236 -7.30 -21.02 12.37
C ALA A 236 -8.25 -21.20 11.17
N TYR A 237 -7.88 -20.71 10.01
CA TYR A 237 -8.66 -20.72 8.77
C TYR A 237 -8.05 -21.62 7.68
N GLY A 238 -6.97 -22.32 7.97
CA GLY A 238 -6.31 -23.20 7.02
C GLY A 238 -5.58 -22.48 5.89
N LEU A 239 -5.14 -21.23 6.11
CA LEU A 239 -4.27 -20.51 5.22
C LEU A 239 -2.81 -20.68 5.62
N GLU A 240 -1.91 -20.74 4.63
CA GLU A 240 -0.49 -20.65 4.91
C GLU A 240 -0.13 -19.27 5.45
N PRO A 241 0.49 -19.18 6.63
CA PRO A 241 0.99 -17.93 7.17
C PRO A 241 2.41 -17.66 6.70
N LEU A 242 2.72 -16.41 6.39
CA LEU A 242 4.08 -15.92 6.26
C LEU A 242 4.26 -14.69 7.14
N ARG A 243 5.48 -14.46 7.62
CA ARG A 243 5.84 -13.28 8.38
C ARG A 243 7.18 -12.75 7.90
N ALA A 244 7.23 -11.52 7.41
CA ALA A 244 8.44 -10.92 6.88
C ALA A 244 8.73 -9.56 7.54
N ASP A 245 9.99 -9.17 7.53
CA ASP A 245 10.42 -7.82 7.93
C ASP A 245 9.93 -6.81 6.88
N GLY A 246 8.89 -6.05 7.25
CA GLY A 246 8.26 -5.05 6.38
C GLY A 246 9.14 -3.83 6.08
N ASN A 247 10.32 -3.72 6.72
CA ASN A 247 11.32 -2.68 6.43
C ASN A 247 12.49 -3.22 5.57
N ASP A 248 12.44 -4.48 5.20
CA ASP A 248 13.35 -5.11 4.24
C ASP A 248 12.62 -5.32 2.91
N VAL A 249 12.85 -4.43 1.94
CA VAL A 249 12.13 -4.46 0.64
C VAL A 249 12.35 -5.77 -0.12
N PHE A 250 13.50 -6.41 0.05
CA PHE A 250 13.85 -7.66 -0.61
C PHE A 250 13.14 -8.86 0.03
N ALA A 251 13.06 -8.90 1.36
CA ALA A 251 12.30 -9.92 2.07
C ALA A 251 10.79 -9.82 1.79
N VAL A 252 10.27 -8.59 1.72
CA VAL A 252 8.87 -8.35 1.32
C VAL A 252 8.61 -8.85 -0.10
N TYR A 253 9.46 -8.45 -1.05
CA TYR A 253 9.34 -8.93 -2.44
C TYR A 253 9.35 -10.46 -2.52
N ASP A 254 10.27 -11.10 -1.82
CA ASP A 254 10.46 -12.55 -1.83
C ASP A 254 9.24 -13.29 -1.25
N ALA A 255 8.74 -12.85 -0.09
CA ALA A 255 7.57 -13.45 0.56
C ALA A 255 6.29 -13.28 -0.30
N VAL A 256 6.10 -12.08 -0.89
CA VAL A 256 4.91 -11.81 -1.71
C VAL A 256 5.01 -12.53 -3.06
N SER A 257 6.21 -12.62 -3.67
CA SER A 257 6.42 -13.39 -4.91
C SER A 257 6.11 -14.88 -4.70
N TYR A 258 6.59 -15.46 -3.61
CA TYR A 258 6.28 -16.85 -3.25
C TYR A 258 4.77 -17.08 -3.13
N ALA A 259 4.08 -16.22 -2.40
CA ALA A 259 2.63 -16.31 -2.22
C ALA A 259 1.85 -16.11 -3.52
N ALA A 260 2.29 -15.16 -4.35
CA ALA A 260 1.68 -14.88 -5.65
C ALA A 260 1.80 -16.05 -6.62
N GLU A 261 2.97 -16.67 -6.70
CA GLU A 261 3.19 -17.86 -7.53
C GLU A 261 2.36 -19.05 -7.05
N LYS A 262 2.29 -19.27 -5.74
CA LYS A 262 1.44 -20.28 -5.14
C LYS A 262 -0.03 -20.07 -5.50
N ALA A 263 -0.53 -18.84 -5.33
CA ALA A 263 -1.90 -18.48 -5.66
C ALA A 263 -2.23 -18.74 -7.14
N ARG A 264 -1.33 -18.34 -8.07
CA ARG A 264 -1.50 -18.55 -9.52
C ARG A 264 -1.49 -20.01 -9.93
N ARG A 265 -0.73 -20.86 -9.25
CA ARG A 265 -0.76 -22.32 -9.48
C ARG A 265 -2.04 -22.98 -8.96
N GLY A 266 -2.86 -22.26 -8.18
CA GLY A 266 -4.05 -22.81 -7.56
C GLY A 266 -3.80 -23.57 -6.25
N ASP A 267 -2.61 -23.42 -5.66
CA ASP A 267 -2.20 -24.08 -4.41
C ASP A 267 -2.80 -23.40 -3.15
N GLY A 268 -3.73 -22.49 -3.36
CA GLY A 268 -4.52 -21.84 -2.32
C GLY A 268 -3.97 -20.47 -1.87
N PRO A 269 -4.70 -19.81 -0.95
CA PRO A 269 -4.37 -18.48 -0.46
C PRO A 269 -3.18 -18.50 0.52
N THR A 270 -2.58 -17.33 0.69
CA THR A 270 -1.54 -17.08 1.70
C THR A 270 -1.89 -15.81 2.47
N PHE A 271 -1.67 -15.80 3.76
CA PHE A 271 -1.75 -14.62 4.62
C PHE A 271 -0.34 -14.19 5.03
N ILE A 272 0.03 -12.95 4.76
CA ILE A 272 1.37 -12.41 5.03
C ILE A 272 1.26 -11.30 6.06
N GLU A 273 2.00 -11.40 7.16
CA GLU A 273 2.27 -10.30 8.07
C GLU A 273 3.58 -9.63 7.67
N LEU A 274 3.54 -8.34 7.34
CA LEU A 274 4.71 -7.50 7.16
C LEU A 274 4.91 -6.66 8.42
N LEU A 275 5.89 -7.05 9.25
CA LEU A 275 6.21 -6.35 10.48
C LEU A 275 6.94 -5.05 10.17
N THR A 276 6.30 -3.93 10.44
CA THR A 276 6.83 -2.59 10.16
C THR A 276 6.45 -1.62 11.28
N TYR A 277 6.58 -0.32 11.04
CA TYR A 277 6.18 0.70 12.00
C TYR A 277 5.66 1.97 11.32
N ARG A 278 4.57 2.52 11.84
CA ARG A 278 4.07 3.82 11.43
C ARG A 278 4.89 4.95 12.07
N VAL A 279 5.82 5.51 11.33
CA VAL A 279 6.69 6.60 11.82
C VAL A 279 5.93 7.93 11.91
N SER A 280 5.09 8.24 10.94
CA SER A 280 4.25 9.44 10.92
C SER A 280 3.03 9.32 11.85
N ALA A 281 2.26 10.40 11.98
CA ALA A 281 0.92 10.38 12.56
C ALA A 281 -0.01 9.41 11.77
N HIS A 282 -1.17 9.08 12.35
CA HIS A 282 -2.18 8.30 11.62
C HIS A 282 -2.63 9.05 10.36
N SER A 283 -2.88 10.33 10.50
CA SER A 283 -3.21 11.25 9.42
C SER A 283 -2.83 12.68 9.84
N THR A 284 -3.00 13.61 8.93
CA THR A 284 -2.75 15.04 9.22
C THR A 284 -3.69 15.66 10.29
N SER A 285 -4.73 14.93 10.69
CA SER A 285 -5.64 15.32 11.76
C SER A 285 -5.32 14.66 13.11
N ASP A 286 -4.22 13.90 13.20
CA ASP A 286 -3.81 13.14 14.38
C ASP A 286 -2.58 13.75 15.07
N ASP A 287 -2.54 13.63 16.41
CA ASP A 287 -1.39 14.01 17.23
C ASP A 287 -0.85 12.79 17.99
N PRO A 288 0.17 12.10 17.42
CA PRO A 288 0.71 10.86 18.00
C PRO A 288 1.40 11.08 19.36
N THR A 289 1.82 12.29 19.69
CA THR A 289 2.49 12.58 20.98
C THR A 289 1.60 12.32 22.18
N ARG A 290 0.28 12.26 21.98
CA ARG A 290 -0.71 12.01 23.02
C ARG A 290 -0.84 10.56 23.45
N TYR A 291 -0.35 9.60 22.65
CA TYR A 291 -0.55 8.17 22.91
C TYR A 291 0.68 7.29 22.66
N ARG A 292 1.75 7.84 22.09
CA ARG A 292 2.91 7.08 21.65
C ARG A 292 4.21 7.65 22.23
N ASP A 293 5.15 6.78 22.62
CA ASP A 293 6.49 7.20 23.00
C ASP A 293 7.34 7.47 21.75
N GLU A 294 7.68 8.74 21.56
CA GLU A 294 8.50 9.18 20.44
C GLU A 294 9.92 8.60 20.45
N LYS A 295 10.46 8.14 21.58
CA LYS A 295 11.76 7.46 21.63
C LYS A 295 11.76 6.17 20.82
N ILE A 296 10.66 5.43 20.86
CA ILE A 296 10.49 4.21 20.04
C ILE A 296 10.40 4.59 18.56
N THR A 297 9.65 5.65 18.24
CA THR A 297 9.53 6.16 16.87
C THR A 297 10.86 6.59 16.29
N GLU A 298 11.73 7.24 17.08
CA GLU A 298 13.06 7.66 16.63
C GLU A 298 13.98 6.47 16.28
N VAL A 299 13.86 5.34 16.99
CA VAL A 299 14.57 4.11 16.61
C VAL A 299 14.15 3.64 15.22
N TRP A 300 12.84 3.59 14.97
CA TRP A 300 12.30 3.19 13.66
C TRP A 300 12.61 4.20 12.56
N ARG A 301 12.61 5.48 12.88
CA ARG A 301 12.92 6.57 11.95
C ARG A 301 14.36 6.55 11.46
N HIS A 302 15.32 6.20 12.33
CA HIS A 302 16.75 6.37 12.04
C HIS A 302 17.48 5.04 11.89
N GLN A 303 17.22 4.06 12.75
CA GLN A 303 17.95 2.79 12.72
C GLN A 303 17.26 1.79 11.79
N ARG A 304 15.92 1.75 11.80
CA ARG A 304 15.10 0.80 11.04
C ARG A 304 14.47 1.41 9.80
N ASP A 305 14.95 2.54 9.32
CA ASP A 305 14.44 3.20 8.11
C ASP A 305 14.63 2.30 6.88
N PRO A 306 13.54 1.94 6.16
CA PRO A 306 13.62 1.06 5.01
C PRO A 306 14.43 1.64 3.84
N LEU A 307 14.37 2.97 3.64
CA LEU A 307 15.15 3.65 2.61
C LEU A 307 16.66 3.59 2.94
N ARG A 308 17.03 3.92 4.18
CA ARG A 308 18.41 3.85 4.62
C ARG A 308 18.97 2.44 4.47
N ARG A 309 18.22 1.42 4.86
CA ARG A 309 18.64 0.01 4.75
C ARG A 309 18.94 -0.37 3.30
N ALA A 310 18.03 -0.09 2.37
CA ALA A 310 18.21 -0.37 0.95
C ALA A 310 19.36 0.45 0.35
N GLU A 311 19.48 1.73 0.71
CA GLU A 311 20.57 2.62 0.29
C GLU A 311 21.95 2.09 0.66
N LEU A 312 22.13 1.67 1.93
CA LEU A 312 23.38 1.11 2.41
C LEU A 312 23.79 -0.13 1.59
N TRP A 313 22.86 -1.04 1.36
CA TRP A 313 23.14 -2.23 0.55
C TRP A 313 23.45 -1.89 -0.90
N LEU A 314 22.64 -1.03 -1.55
CA LEU A 314 22.88 -0.61 -2.93
C LEU A 314 24.23 0.10 -3.12
N THR A 315 24.60 0.92 -2.16
CA THR A 315 25.92 1.61 -2.15
C THR A 315 27.05 0.60 -2.00
N HIS A 316 26.89 -0.38 -1.11
CA HIS A 316 27.88 -1.44 -0.92
C HIS A 316 28.05 -2.31 -2.19
N GLN A 317 26.96 -2.55 -2.93
CA GLN A 317 26.99 -3.23 -4.24
C GLN A 317 27.59 -2.36 -5.37
N GLY A 318 27.87 -1.09 -5.12
CA GLY A 318 28.26 -0.16 -6.18
C GLY A 318 27.12 0.16 -7.17
N TRP A 319 25.88 -0.04 -6.76
CA TRP A 319 24.70 0.19 -7.59
C TRP A 319 24.07 1.57 -7.37
N LEU A 320 24.43 2.26 -6.32
CA LEU A 320 24.03 3.63 -6.03
C LEU A 320 25.29 4.45 -5.72
N ALA A 321 25.47 5.57 -6.42
CA ALA A 321 26.61 6.45 -6.22
C ALA A 321 26.38 7.44 -5.06
N ASN A 322 27.45 7.96 -4.48
CA ASN A 322 27.35 9.01 -3.47
C ASN A 322 26.67 10.25 -4.05
N GLY A 323 25.71 10.83 -3.32
CA GLY A 323 24.92 11.99 -3.75
C GLY A 323 23.82 11.69 -4.77
N GLU A 324 23.70 10.45 -5.23
CA GLU A 324 22.67 10.08 -6.22
C GLU A 324 21.26 10.09 -5.61
N ARG A 325 21.11 9.71 -4.34
CA ARG A 325 19.84 9.80 -3.61
C ARG A 325 19.30 11.22 -3.58
N GLU A 326 20.16 12.18 -3.26
CA GLU A 326 19.81 13.61 -3.20
C GLU A 326 19.38 14.12 -4.58
N ALA A 327 20.12 13.78 -5.63
CA ALA A 327 19.77 14.15 -7.00
C ALA A 327 18.42 13.54 -7.46
N LEU A 328 18.16 12.27 -7.10
CA LEU A 328 16.88 11.61 -7.35
C LEU A 328 15.75 12.29 -6.57
N ALA A 329 15.96 12.61 -5.29
CA ALA A 329 14.97 13.29 -4.48
C ALA A 329 14.61 14.67 -5.04
N GLU A 330 15.60 15.45 -5.49
CA GLU A 330 15.35 16.75 -6.15
C GLU A 330 14.57 16.62 -7.46
N GLN A 331 14.86 15.60 -8.26
CA GLN A 331 14.08 15.33 -9.47
C GLN A 331 12.64 14.97 -9.14
N ILE A 332 12.43 14.07 -8.20
CA ILE A 332 11.09 13.67 -7.75
C ILE A 332 10.33 14.89 -7.19
N GLU A 333 10.99 15.75 -6.41
CA GLU A 333 10.36 16.97 -5.89
C GLU A 333 9.93 17.92 -7.01
N ARG A 334 10.70 18.05 -8.09
CA ARG A 334 10.28 18.81 -9.27
C ARG A 334 9.04 18.20 -9.92
N ASP A 335 9.05 16.89 -10.19
CA ASP A 335 7.93 16.17 -10.79
C ASP A 335 6.64 16.35 -9.97
N VAL A 336 6.73 16.23 -8.64
CA VAL A 336 5.60 16.41 -7.71
C VAL A 336 5.08 17.84 -7.73
N ARG A 337 5.95 18.85 -7.72
CA ARG A 337 5.54 20.26 -7.80
C ARG A 337 4.83 20.60 -9.11
N GLU A 338 5.31 20.07 -10.22
CA GLU A 338 4.66 20.26 -11.51
C GLU A 338 3.27 19.62 -11.56
N ALA A 339 3.13 18.40 -11.04
CA ALA A 339 1.84 17.73 -10.97
C ALA A 339 0.84 18.48 -10.05
N ILE A 340 1.31 19.02 -8.92
CA ILE A 340 0.52 19.92 -8.05
C ILE A 340 0.03 21.15 -8.83
N ALA A 341 0.93 21.82 -9.53
CA ALA A 341 0.57 23.01 -10.29
C ALA A 341 -0.49 22.72 -11.36
N ARG A 342 -0.39 21.56 -12.03
CA ARG A 342 -1.40 21.13 -13.01
C ARG A 342 -2.76 20.82 -12.36
N ALA A 343 -2.77 20.12 -11.21
CA ALA A 343 -4.00 19.81 -10.49
C ALA A 343 -4.73 21.07 -9.98
N GLU A 344 -3.98 22.04 -9.46
CA GLU A 344 -4.54 23.33 -9.02
C GLU A 344 -5.08 24.16 -10.17
N ALA A 345 -4.33 24.24 -11.29
CA ALA A 345 -4.76 24.99 -12.47
C ALA A 345 -6.04 24.41 -13.12
N ALA A 346 -6.28 23.10 -12.97
CA ALA A 346 -7.46 22.43 -13.50
C ALA A 346 -8.75 22.88 -12.81
N GLY A 347 -8.68 23.34 -11.56
CA GLY A 347 -9.85 23.79 -10.80
C GLY A 347 -10.82 22.64 -10.44
N PRO A 348 -11.97 22.95 -9.82
CA PRO A 348 -12.95 21.95 -9.38
C PRO A 348 -13.73 21.34 -10.56
N PRO A 349 -14.27 20.10 -10.41
CA PRO A 349 -15.15 19.49 -11.38
C PRO A 349 -16.44 20.32 -11.60
N ALA A 350 -17.07 20.17 -12.76
CA ALA A 350 -18.37 20.77 -13.03
C ALA A 350 -19.43 20.23 -12.09
N LEU A 351 -20.38 21.05 -11.66
CA LEU A 351 -21.47 20.63 -10.75
C LEU A 351 -22.29 19.48 -11.33
N GLY A 352 -22.58 19.48 -12.63
CA GLY A 352 -23.32 18.41 -13.31
C GLY A 352 -22.70 17.04 -13.11
N SER A 353 -21.36 16.96 -12.96
CA SER A 353 -20.65 15.71 -12.73
C SER A 353 -21.10 14.96 -11.46
N MET A 354 -21.82 15.61 -10.54
CA MET A 354 -22.37 14.97 -9.35
C MET A 354 -23.46 13.94 -9.66
N VAL A 355 -24.18 14.11 -10.79
CA VAL A 355 -25.37 13.33 -11.12
C VAL A 355 -25.34 12.63 -12.48
N GLU A 356 -24.45 13.07 -13.39
CA GLU A 356 -24.46 12.67 -14.82
C GLU A 356 -24.28 11.16 -15.08
N ASP A 357 -23.58 10.45 -14.20
CA ASP A 357 -23.23 9.03 -14.37
C ASP A 357 -23.61 8.15 -13.17
N VAL A 358 -24.56 8.60 -12.35
CA VAL A 358 -25.15 7.80 -11.27
C VAL A 358 -26.10 6.75 -11.82
N PHE A 359 -26.87 7.11 -12.85
CA PHE A 359 -27.77 6.24 -13.63
C PHE A 359 -27.55 6.52 -15.12
N GLU A 360 -27.95 5.61 -15.97
CA GLU A 360 -27.94 5.80 -17.43
C GLU A 360 -28.69 7.08 -17.85
N GLU A 361 -29.85 7.33 -17.21
CA GLU A 361 -30.53 8.62 -17.26
C GLU A 361 -30.77 9.14 -15.85
N PRO A 362 -30.51 10.42 -15.57
CA PRO A 362 -30.79 11.00 -14.26
C PRO A 362 -32.27 10.86 -13.92
N THR A 363 -32.59 10.36 -12.72
CA THR A 363 -33.92 10.27 -12.20
C THR A 363 -34.52 11.68 -12.00
N TRP A 364 -35.89 11.76 -11.91
CA TRP A 364 -36.55 13.05 -11.61
C TRP A 364 -36.02 13.67 -10.30
N LEU A 365 -35.73 12.85 -9.29
CA LEU A 365 -35.18 13.29 -7.99
C LEU A 365 -33.79 13.92 -8.16
N LEU A 366 -32.88 13.29 -8.89
CA LEU A 366 -31.56 13.86 -9.16
C LEU A 366 -31.64 15.16 -9.95
N ARG A 367 -32.55 15.26 -10.91
CA ARG A 367 -32.77 16.51 -11.65
C ARG A 367 -33.30 17.63 -10.75
N GLU A 368 -34.22 17.35 -9.84
CA GLU A 368 -34.72 18.31 -8.87
C GLU A 368 -33.65 18.78 -7.88
N GLN A 369 -32.86 17.82 -7.32
CA GLN A 369 -31.73 18.12 -6.44
C GLN A 369 -30.71 18.98 -7.16
N MET A 370 -30.35 18.67 -8.40
CA MET A 370 -29.37 19.41 -9.17
C MET A 370 -29.86 20.85 -9.45
N ALA A 371 -31.10 21.04 -9.86
CA ALA A 371 -31.69 22.36 -10.04
C ALA A 371 -31.67 23.18 -8.73
N GLY A 372 -31.94 22.53 -7.60
CA GLY A 372 -31.87 23.17 -6.29
C GLY A 372 -30.42 23.60 -5.92
N ILE A 373 -29.41 22.80 -6.27
CA ILE A 373 -27.98 23.12 -6.04
C ILE A 373 -27.54 24.28 -6.94
N GLU A 374 -27.94 24.25 -8.22
CA GLU A 374 -27.60 25.31 -9.19
C GLU A 374 -28.19 26.68 -8.85
N ALA A 375 -29.39 26.69 -8.23
CA ALA A 375 -30.06 27.91 -7.79
C ALA A 375 -29.43 28.55 -6.55
N GLN A 376 -28.57 27.85 -5.82
CA GLN A 376 -27.91 28.36 -4.62
C GLN A 376 -26.62 29.14 -4.94
N PRO A 377 -26.33 30.22 -4.22
CA PRO A 377 -25.02 30.87 -4.36
C PRO A 377 -23.90 29.93 -3.89
N ARG A 378 -22.84 29.84 -4.67
CA ARG A 378 -21.68 29.06 -4.29
C ARG A 378 -20.99 29.72 -3.08
N ALA A 379 -20.91 29.01 -1.98
CA ALA A 379 -20.07 29.41 -0.85
C ALA A 379 -18.58 29.37 -1.29
N LYS A 380 -17.79 30.33 -0.80
CA LYS A 380 -16.33 30.23 -0.95
C LYS A 380 -15.89 28.95 -0.23
N SER A 381 -14.97 28.22 -0.85
CA SER A 381 -14.35 27.06 -0.19
C SER A 381 -13.79 27.51 1.17
N PRO A 382 -14.06 26.80 2.28
CA PRO A 382 -13.42 27.13 3.56
C PRO A 382 -11.89 26.96 3.52
N HIS A 383 -11.37 26.34 2.45
CA HIS A 383 -9.94 26.15 2.19
C HIS A 383 -9.40 27.09 1.10
N ALA A 384 -10.21 28.01 0.56
CA ALA A 384 -9.74 29.03 -0.35
C ALA A 384 -9.12 30.18 0.48
N HIS A 385 -7.83 30.25 0.48
CA HIS A 385 -7.04 31.37 1.01
C HIS A 385 -6.63 32.33 -0.08
#